data_81666e47432393b1c671075d84050846
#
_entry.id   81666e47432393b1c671075d84050846
#
_cell.length_a   1.000
_cell.length_b   1.000
_cell.length_c   1.000
_cell.angle_alpha   90.00
_cell.angle_beta   90.00
_cell.angle_gamma   90.00
#
_symmetry.space_group_name_H-M   'P 1'
#
loop_
_entity.id
_entity.type
_entity.pdbx_description
1 polymer ?
#
loop_
_entity_poly.entity_id
_entity_poly.type
_entity_poly.pdbx_seq_one_letter_code
_entity_poly.pdbx_strand_id
1 'polypeptide(L)'
;AVEQMQEALGPELAGRVVRNPRIAIDYLAMRVPSMTQVYRRLQGIVHEVISAAFSNLVIMPGETTTEDVVWWMRQRLNDLGLQTWFHPSVSAQRRGVASDELGDSPVIERGDVLHCDFGITAMGLNTDTQHMAYVLRDGETDAPEGLQVALERAKRFQDILLEETKVGMSGNAVLEAVLAQMQAEGLDGTMYSHPIGDHGHGAGPLIGLWDYQEGVPGRGDVPVIANMWYSTELQVTTPVPEWDGQPVRMALEEEAEVTTDGEMRWVLRRQTELHLVR
;
A
#
# COMPACT_ATOMS: atom_id res chain seq x y z
N ALA A 1 29.77 24.06 -3.89
CA ALA A 1 30.03 22.60 -3.91
C ALA A 1 30.69 22.15 -5.21
N VAL A 2 30.13 22.44 -6.41
CA VAL A 2 30.74 22.02 -7.71
C VAL A 2 32.09 22.65 -7.92
N GLU A 3 32.22 23.96 -7.70
CA GLU A 3 33.49 24.71 -7.82
C GLU A 3 34.57 24.18 -6.89
N GLN A 4 34.21 23.92 -5.62
CA GLN A 4 35.15 23.35 -4.64
C GLN A 4 35.62 21.94 -5.04
N MET A 5 34.69 21.12 -5.59
CA MET A 5 35.05 19.81 -6.10
C MET A 5 35.98 19.91 -7.32
N GLN A 6 35.72 20.83 -8.24
CA GLN A 6 36.54 21.05 -9.42
C GLN A 6 37.93 21.54 -9.03
N GLU A 7 38.02 22.46 -8.06
CA GLU A 7 39.28 22.94 -7.52
C GLU A 7 40.10 21.81 -6.88
N ALA A 8 39.43 20.96 -6.06
CA ALA A 8 40.08 19.82 -5.41
C ALA A 8 40.59 18.75 -6.38
N LEU A 9 39.86 18.53 -7.49
CA LEU A 9 40.20 17.53 -8.50
C LEU A 9 41.30 18.00 -9.48
N GLY A 10 41.51 19.31 -9.59
CA GLY A 10 42.39 19.91 -10.60
C GLY A 10 41.81 19.85 -12.02
N PRO A 11 42.45 20.58 -12.99
CA PRO A 11 41.86 20.80 -14.31
C PRO A 11 41.67 19.52 -15.13
N GLU A 12 42.55 18.54 -14.99
CA GLU A 12 42.48 17.27 -15.75
C GLU A 12 41.28 16.41 -15.30
N LEU A 13 41.13 16.20 -14.01
CA LEU A 13 40.03 15.38 -13.49
C LEU A 13 38.70 16.14 -13.47
N ALA A 14 38.75 17.46 -13.25
CA ALA A 14 37.53 18.30 -13.29
C ALA A 14 36.81 18.22 -14.65
N GLY A 15 37.57 18.13 -15.76
CA GLY A 15 37.02 17.94 -17.11
C GLY A 15 36.32 16.59 -17.34
N ARG A 16 36.57 15.64 -16.46
CA ARG A 16 35.95 14.29 -16.51
C ARG A 16 34.71 14.15 -15.63
N VAL A 17 34.36 15.18 -14.86
CA VAL A 17 33.19 15.17 -13.96
C VAL A 17 31.92 15.26 -14.78
N VAL A 18 31.04 14.26 -14.61
CA VAL A 18 29.71 14.20 -15.25
C VAL A 18 28.67 14.33 -14.16
N ARG A 19 27.68 15.22 -14.36
CA ARG A 19 26.52 15.31 -13.49
C ARG A 19 25.58 14.14 -13.76
N ASN A 20 25.41 13.26 -12.76
CA ASN A 20 24.44 12.18 -12.82
C ASN A 20 23.52 12.25 -11.59
N PRO A 21 22.37 12.96 -11.66
CA PRO A 21 21.46 13.09 -10.53
C PRO A 21 20.76 11.78 -10.17
N ARG A 22 20.75 10.80 -11.09
CA ARG A 22 20.05 9.53 -10.90
C ARG A 22 20.84 8.50 -10.11
N ILE A 23 22.16 8.60 -10.02
CA ILE A 23 22.98 7.55 -9.40
C ILE A 23 22.57 7.27 -7.95
N ALA A 24 22.22 8.30 -7.19
CA ALA A 24 21.74 8.14 -5.81
C ALA A 24 20.33 7.54 -5.76
N ILE A 25 19.44 7.99 -6.65
CA ILE A 25 18.07 7.48 -6.73
C ILE A 25 18.09 6.00 -7.10
N ASP A 26 18.79 5.63 -8.17
CA ASP A 26 18.88 4.27 -8.65
C ASP A 26 19.51 3.32 -7.60
N TYR A 27 20.55 3.80 -6.91
CA TYR A 27 21.20 3.05 -5.83
C TYR A 27 20.24 2.79 -4.65
N LEU A 28 19.50 3.81 -4.22
CA LEU A 28 18.54 3.69 -3.12
C LEU A 28 17.28 2.92 -3.52
N ALA A 29 16.89 2.96 -4.78
CA ALA A 29 15.70 2.28 -5.29
C ALA A 29 15.94 0.78 -5.52
N MET A 30 17.16 0.39 -5.92
CA MET A 30 17.45 -0.99 -6.30
C MET A 30 17.65 -1.90 -5.08
N ARG A 31 17.10 -3.10 -5.16
CA ARG A 31 17.28 -4.18 -4.19
C ARG A 31 18.13 -5.29 -4.76
N VAL A 32 18.86 -5.99 -3.91
CA VAL A 32 19.53 -7.23 -4.32
C VAL A 32 18.58 -8.42 -4.14
N PRO A 33 18.54 -9.38 -5.08
CA PRO A 33 17.55 -10.47 -5.05
C PRO A 33 17.53 -11.30 -3.76
N SER A 34 18.68 -11.40 -3.05
CA SER A 34 18.76 -12.09 -1.76
C SER A 34 17.94 -11.40 -0.65
N MET A 35 17.66 -10.11 -0.75
CA MET A 35 16.83 -9.37 0.22
C MET A 35 15.36 -9.80 0.14
N THR A 36 14.86 -10.16 -1.05
CA THR A 36 13.45 -10.52 -1.24
C THR A 36 13.01 -11.67 -0.33
N GLN A 37 13.88 -12.64 -0.04
CA GLN A 37 13.52 -13.74 0.86
C GLN A 37 13.31 -13.27 2.32
N VAL A 38 14.12 -12.32 2.77
CA VAL A 38 13.95 -11.71 4.10
C VAL A 38 12.67 -10.86 4.11
N TYR A 39 12.47 -10.07 3.08
CA TYR A 39 11.32 -9.19 2.95
C TYR A 39 9.99 -9.95 2.93
N ARG A 40 9.92 -11.10 2.24
CA ARG A 40 8.77 -12.02 2.30
C ARG A 40 8.43 -12.48 3.71
N ARG A 41 9.44 -12.70 4.55
CA ARG A 41 9.20 -13.09 5.96
C ARG A 41 8.63 -11.91 6.75
N LEU A 42 9.13 -10.69 6.50
CA LEU A 42 8.60 -9.48 7.16
C LEU A 42 7.14 -9.26 6.78
N GLN A 43 6.79 -9.38 5.50
CA GLN A 43 5.40 -9.33 5.05
C GLN A 43 4.54 -10.43 5.67
N GLY A 44 5.07 -11.66 5.79
CA GLY A 44 4.37 -12.74 6.49
C GLY A 44 3.99 -12.36 7.92
N ILE A 45 4.89 -11.70 8.66
CA ILE A 45 4.61 -11.20 10.01
C ILE A 45 3.51 -10.12 9.99
N VAL A 46 3.57 -9.18 9.03
CA VAL A 46 2.54 -8.14 8.86
C VAL A 46 1.17 -8.77 8.63
N HIS A 47 1.06 -9.69 7.68
CA HIS A 47 -0.19 -10.40 7.39
C HIS A 47 -0.73 -11.17 8.60
N GLU A 48 0.14 -11.81 9.39
CA GLU A 48 -0.25 -12.50 10.63
C GLU A 48 -0.77 -11.52 11.69
N VAL A 49 -0.12 -10.37 11.87
CA VAL A 49 -0.57 -9.34 12.81
C VAL A 49 -1.91 -8.75 12.38
N ILE A 50 -2.08 -8.39 11.11
CA ILE A 50 -3.35 -7.86 10.59
C ILE A 50 -4.47 -8.92 10.73
N SER A 51 -4.20 -10.17 10.36
CA SER A 51 -5.18 -11.25 10.47
C SER A 51 -5.63 -11.49 11.92
N ALA A 52 -4.71 -11.38 12.88
CA ALA A 52 -5.04 -11.47 14.30
C ALA A 52 -5.80 -10.24 14.79
N ALA A 53 -5.40 -9.03 14.37
CA ALA A 53 -6.06 -7.78 14.71
C ALA A 53 -7.50 -7.75 14.21
N PHE A 54 -7.75 -8.22 12.99
CA PHE A 54 -9.07 -8.32 12.38
C PHE A 54 -9.77 -9.66 12.65
N SER A 55 -9.74 -10.08 13.90
CA SER A 55 -10.41 -11.29 14.38
C SER A 55 -11.01 -11.09 15.78
N ASN A 56 -11.78 -12.07 16.24
CA ASN A 56 -12.32 -12.07 17.61
C ASN A 56 -11.27 -12.29 18.72
N LEU A 57 -10.00 -12.43 18.36
CA LEU A 57 -8.90 -12.35 19.32
C LEU A 57 -8.76 -10.92 19.89
N VAL A 58 -9.10 -9.91 19.09
CA VAL A 58 -8.91 -8.49 19.39
C VAL A 58 -10.24 -7.73 19.41
N ILE A 59 -11.10 -7.99 18.44
CA ILE A 59 -12.35 -7.24 18.25
C ILE A 59 -13.52 -7.96 18.91
N MET A 60 -14.15 -7.27 19.85
CA MET A 60 -15.44 -7.59 20.42
C MET A 60 -16.45 -6.52 19.93
N PRO A 61 -17.33 -6.88 18.95
CA PRO A 61 -18.27 -5.90 18.40
C PRO A 61 -19.16 -5.29 19.48
N GLY A 62 -19.33 -3.97 19.45
CA GLY A 62 -20.05 -3.20 20.47
C GLY A 62 -19.22 -2.73 21.67
N GLU A 63 -17.95 -3.16 21.78
CA GLU A 63 -17.08 -2.80 22.89
C GLU A 63 -15.73 -2.24 22.42
N THR A 64 -15.07 -2.92 21.46
CA THR A 64 -13.73 -2.55 20.97
C THR A 64 -13.84 -1.35 20.03
N THR A 65 -13.00 -0.35 20.24
CA THR A 65 -12.87 0.79 19.32
C THR A 65 -11.80 0.52 18.24
N THR A 66 -11.82 1.29 17.16
CA THR A 66 -10.75 1.24 16.15
C THR A 66 -9.39 1.57 16.75
N GLU A 67 -9.32 2.50 17.70
CA GLU A 67 -8.09 2.87 18.41
C GLU A 67 -7.56 1.73 19.30
N ASP A 68 -8.44 0.94 19.92
CA ASP A 68 -8.02 -0.25 20.70
C ASP A 68 -7.29 -1.26 19.81
N VAL A 69 -7.77 -1.46 18.57
CA VAL A 69 -7.11 -2.32 17.57
C VAL A 69 -5.74 -1.80 17.21
N VAL A 70 -5.60 -0.48 16.98
CA VAL A 70 -4.32 0.18 16.72
C VAL A 70 -3.34 -0.06 17.86
N TRP A 71 -3.75 0.14 19.11
CA TRP A 71 -2.90 -0.07 20.26
C TRP A 71 -2.52 -1.54 20.46
N TRP A 72 -3.43 -2.47 20.15
CA TRP A 72 -3.11 -3.89 20.14
C TRP A 72 -2.03 -4.22 19.10
N MET A 73 -2.15 -3.71 17.84
CA MET A 73 -1.13 -3.89 16.81
C MET A 73 0.24 -3.36 17.28
N ARG A 74 0.28 -2.17 17.88
CA ARG A 74 1.51 -1.59 18.43
C ARG A 74 2.11 -2.43 19.56
N GLN A 75 1.28 -2.90 20.48
CA GLN A 75 1.74 -3.78 21.56
C GLN A 75 2.28 -5.09 20.99
N ARG A 76 1.61 -5.64 19.96
CA ARG A 76 2.08 -6.86 19.31
C ARG A 76 3.47 -6.69 18.68
N LEU A 77 3.77 -5.53 18.08
CA LEU A 77 5.12 -5.22 17.58
C LEU A 77 6.14 -5.17 18.72
N ASN A 78 5.82 -4.53 19.82
CA ASN A 78 6.68 -4.48 21.01
C ASN A 78 7.00 -5.90 21.52
N ASP A 79 5.99 -6.77 21.60
CA ASP A 79 6.15 -8.17 22.04
C ASP A 79 7.05 -8.98 21.09
N LEU A 80 7.04 -8.65 19.80
CA LEU A 80 7.89 -9.25 18.78
C LEU A 80 9.29 -8.62 18.69
N GLY A 81 9.54 -7.52 19.43
CA GLY A 81 10.79 -6.76 19.35
C GLY A 81 10.95 -6.00 18.02
N LEU A 82 9.84 -5.69 17.33
CA LEU A 82 9.80 -4.97 16.07
C LEU A 82 9.44 -3.50 16.28
N GLN A 83 9.70 -2.70 15.25
CA GLN A 83 9.35 -1.28 15.19
C GLN A 83 8.36 -1.03 14.04
N THR A 84 7.77 0.15 14.04
CA THR A 84 7.02 0.70 12.90
C THR A 84 7.60 2.05 12.51
N TRP A 85 7.48 2.44 11.26
CA TRP A 85 7.97 3.72 10.75
C TRP A 85 6.86 4.79 10.68
N PHE A 86 5.61 4.39 10.89
CA PHE A 86 4.45 5.29 11.04
C PHE A 86 3.48 4.75 12.10
N HIS A 87 2.55 5.59 12.52
CA HIS A 87 1.50 5.18 13.45
C HIS A 87 0.42 4.42 12.66
N PRO A 88 0.17 3.14 12.97
CA PRO A 88 -0.89 2.39 12.30
C PRO A 88 -2.25 3.08 12.40
N SER A 89 -3.10 2.87 11.43
CA SER A 89 -4.46 3.37 11.49
C SER A 89 -5.48 2.25 11.28
N VAL A 90 -6.64 2.38 11.92
CA VAL A 90 -7.83 1.55 11.69
C VAL A 90 -9.03 2.47 11.56
N SER A 91 -9.80 2.30 10.50
CA SER A 91 -11.02 3.06 10.26
C SER A 91 -12.20 2.12 9.98
N ALA A 92 -13.42 2.65 10.13
CA ALA A 92 -14.64 1.92 9.89
C ALA A 92 -15.51 2.66 8.86
N GLN A 93 -16.24 1.89 8.06
CA GLN A 93 -17.36 2.36 7.25
C GLN A 93 -18.61 1.62 7.71
N ARG A 94 -19.71 2.36 7.89
CA ARG A 94 -20.97 1.84 8.42
C ARG A 94 -22.14 2.17 7.51
N ARG A 95 -23.01 1.20 7.29
CA ARG A 95 -24.23 1.42 6.49
C ARG A 95 -25.08 2.54 7.07
N GLY A 96 -25.46 3.50 6.22
CA GLY A 96 -26.33 4.61 6.58
C GLY A 96 -25.66 5.74 7.38
N VAL A 97 -24.31 5.67 7.55
CA VAL A 97 -23.55 6.68 8.29
C VAL A 97 -22.48 7.25 7.36
N ALA A 98 -22.35 8.56 7.29
CA ALA A 98 -21.25 9.19 6.58
C ALA A 98 -19.93 9.00 7.35
N SER A 99 -18.82 8.89 6.62
CA SER A 99 -17.53 8.57 7.25
C SER A 99 -17.07 9.60 8.28
N ASP A 100 -17.39 10.89 8.07
CA ASP A 100 -17.09 11.98 8.98
C ASP A 100 -17.98 12.00 10.24
N GLU A 101 -19.11 11.31 10.22
CA GLU A 101 -20.02 11.20 11.37
C GLU A 101 -19.57 10.11 12.37
N LEU A 102 -18.73 9.15 11.95
CA LEU A 102 -18.23 8.09 12.84
C LEU A 102 -17.17 8.58 13.83
N GLY A 103 -16.50 9.72 13.53
CA GLY A 103 -15.39 10.25 14.34
C GLY A 103 -14.11 9.43 14.20
N ASP A 104 -13.10 9.78 15.00
CA ASP A 104 -11.73 9.26 14.84
C ASP A 104 -11.52 7.87 15.46
N SER A 105 -12.33 7.50 16.44
CA SER A 105 -12.20 6.21 17.16
C SER A 105 -13.57 5.59 17.48
N PRO A 106 -14.34 5.23 16.45
CA PRO A 106 -15.66 4.64 16.66
C PRO A 106 -15.56 3.27 17.34
N VAL A 107 -16.56 2.94 18.14
CA VAL A 107 -16.80 1.55 18.56
C VAL A 107 -17.17 0.74 17.32
N ILE A 108 -16.47 -0.36 17.12
CA ILE A 108 -16.70 -1.29 16.01
C ILE A 108 -18.00 -2.06 16.26
N GLU A 109 -18.89 -2.05 15.29
CA GLU A 109 -20.19 -2.69 15.38
C GLU A 109 -20.38 -3.77 14.31
N ARG A 110 -21.33 -4.64 14.53
CA ARG A 110 -21.72 -5.66 13.54
C ARG A 110 -22.23 -4.99 12.26
N GLY A 111 -21.69 -5.44 11.14
CA GLY A 111 -21.99 -4.89 9.82
C GLY A 111 -21.02 -3.79 9.37
N ASP A 112 -20.02 -3.42 10.17
CA ASP A 112 -18.98 -2.48 9.77
C ASP A 112 -18.01 -3.13 8.78
N VAL A 113 -17.56 -2.33 7.81
CA VAL A 113 -16.38 -2.61 6.99
C VAL A 113 -15.20 -1.89 7.61
N LEU A 114 -14.14 -2.62 7.92
CA LEU A 114 -12.93 -2.08 8.54
C LEU A 114 -11.81 -2.00 7.50
N HIS A 115 -10.93 -1.03 7.69
CA HIS A 115 -9.71 -0.85 6.94
C HIS A 115 -8.58 -0.61 7.93
N CYS A 116 -7.41 -1.22 7.70
CA CYS A 116 -6.19 -0.86 8.41
C CYS A 116 -5.09 -0.47 7.44
N ASP A 117 -4.20 0.36 7.94
CA ASP A 117 -2.93 0.71 7.34
C ASP A 117 -1.83 0.42 8.37
N PHE A 118 -0.92 -0.52 8.06
CA PHE A 118 0.00 -1.10 9.00
C PHE A 118 1.31 -1.55 8.34
N GLY A 119 2.43 -1.10 8.89
CA GLY A 119 3.75 -1.50 8.45
C GLY A 119 4.73 -1.71 9.58
N ILE A 120 5.78 -2.46 9.33
CA ILE A 120 6.86 -2.73 10.29
C ILE A 120 8.21 -2.28 9.75
N THR A 121 9.12 -2.01 10.69
CA THR A 121 10.55 -1.79 10.41
C THR A 121 11.35 -2.90 11.07
N ALA A 122 12.11 -3.64 10.26
CA ALA A 122 13.04 -4.65 10.75
C ALA A 122 14.24 -4.80 9.82
N MET A 123 15.44 -5.00 10.38
CA MET A 123 16.68 -5.18 9.62
C MET A 123 16.98 -4.03 8.64
N GLY A 124 16.54 -2.81 8.94
CA GLY A 124 16.69 -1.65 8.06
C GLY A 124 15.73 -1.64 6.86
N LEU A 125 14.70 -2.48 6.87
CA LEU A 125 13.66 -2.55 5.84
C LEU A 125 12.30 -2.18 6.42
N ASN A 126 11.47 -1.55 5.60
CA ASN A 126 10.12 -1.14 5.96
C ASN A 126 9.11 -1.86 5.06
N THR A 127 7.97 -2.21 5.64
CA THR A 127 6.79 -2.72 4.92
C THR A 127 5.64 -1.73 5.04
N ASP A 128 4.67 -1.83 4.14
CA ASP A 128 3.45 -1.07 4.13
C ASP A 128 2.31 -1.92 3.60
N THR A 129 1.19 -2.00 4.31
CA THR A 129 0.13 -2.94 3.95
C THR A 129 -1.23 -2.45 4.43
N GLN A 130 -2.20 -2.41 3.52
CA GLN A 130 -3.58 -2.08 3.83
C GLN A 130 -4.49 -3.26 3.52
N HIS A 131 -5.26 -3.69 4.51
CA HIS A 131 -6.26 -4.74 4.40
C HIS A 131 -7.64 -4.27 4.82
N MET A 132 -8.65 -5.00 4.32
CA MET A 132 -10.05 -4.79 4.62
C MET A 132 -10.61 -5.95 5.44
N ALA A 133 -11.56 -5.64 6.33
CA ALA A 133 -12.31 -6.63 7.09
C ALA A 133 -13.80 -6.32 7.10
N TYR A 134 -14.61 -7.32 7.43
CA TYR A 134 -16.04 -7.17 7.66
C TYR A 134 -16.43 -7.79 8.99
N VAL A 135 -17.23 -7.06 9.78
CA VAL A 135 -17.77 -7.53 11.05
C VAL A 135 -19.12 -8.18 10.79
N LEU A 136 -19.17 -9.50 10.88
CA LEU A 136 -20.38 -10.28 10.58
C LEU A 136 -21.55 -9.86 11.46
N ARG A 137 -22.74 -9.74 10.84
CA ARG A 137 -24.00 -9.62 11.55
C ARG A 137 -24.46 -10.98 12.08
N ASP A 138 -25.42 -10.96 12.99
CA ASP A 138 -25.96 -12.20 13.53
C ASP A 138 -26.56 -13.05 12.42
N GLY A 139 -26.12 -14.31 12.35
CA GLY A 139 -26.55 -15.28 11.34
C GLY A 139 -25.77 -15.25 10.03
N GLU A 140 -24.91 -14.27 9.81
CA GLU A 140 -24.03 -14.25 8.64
C GLU A 140 -22.84 -15.20 8.85
N THR A 141 -22.42 -15.85 7.78
CA THR A 141 -21.23 -16.72 7.73
C THR A 141 -20.13 -16.15 6.86
N ASP A 142 -20.46 -15.14 6.03
CA ASP A 142 -19.57 -14.46 5.11
C ASP A 142 -20.02 -13.01 4.91
N ALA A 143 -19.19 -12.19 4.31
CA ALA A 143 -19.53 -10.82 3.93
C ALA A 143 -20.64 -10.82 2.85
N PRO A 144 -21.53 -9.81 2.82
CA PRO A 144 -22.49 -9.60 1.74
C PRO A 144 -21.85 -9.62 0.36
N GLU A 145 -22.57 -10.13 -0.64
CA GLU A 145 -22.06 -10.28 -2.01
C GLU A 145 -21.53 -8.95 -2.60
N GLY A 146 -22.24 -7.84 -2.36
CA GLY A 146 -21.82 -6.52 -2.83
C GLY A 146 -20.47 -6.08 -2.24
N LEU A 147 -20.15 -6.45 -1.01
CA LEU A 147 -18.83 -6.17 -0.41
C LEU A 147 -17.75 -7.07 -0.98
N GLN A 148 -18.03 -8.33 -1.27
CA GLN A 148 -17.10 -9.23 -1.94
C GLN A 148 -16.79 -8.72 -3.36
N VAL A 149 -17.81 -8.29 -4.11
CA VAL A 149 -17.63 -7.67 -5.44
C VAL A 149 -16.81 -6.40 -5.35
N ALA A 150 -17.03 -5.56 -4.32
CA ALA A 150 -16.23 -4.35 -4.12
C ALA A 150 -14.74 -4.68 -3.90
N LEU A 151 -14.42 -5.71 -3.12
CA LEU A 151 -13.05 -6.19 -2.93
C LEU A 151 -12.45 -6.72 -4.25
N GLU A 152 -13.20 -7.50 -5.03
CA GLU A 152 -12.73 -8.00 -6.34
C GLU A 152 -12.39 -6.84 -7.30
N ARG A 153 -13.17 -5.76 -7.29
CA ARG A 153 -12.90 -4.57 -8.10
C ARG A 153 -11.60 -3.87 -7.68
N ALA A 154 -11.33 -3.77 -6.38
CA ALA A 154 -10.06 -3.22 -5.87
C ALA A 154 -8.87 -4.14 -6.22
N LYS A 155 -9.03 -5.45 -6.10
CA LYS A 155 -8.04 -6.43 -6.54
C LYS A 155 -7.76 -6.33 -8.05
N ARG A 156 -8.81 -6.15 -8.87
CA ARG A 156 -8.62 -5.94 -10.31
C ARG A 156 -7.80 -4.68 -10.60
N PHE A 157 -8.00 -3.61 -9.83
CA PHE A 157 -7.19 -2.40 -9.98
C PHE A 157 -5.72 -2.64 -9.63
N GLN A 158 -5.42 -3.45 -8.61
CA GLN A 158 -4.05 -3.91 -8.33
C GLN A 158 -3.47 -4.73 -9.50
N ASP A 159 -4.25 -5.63 -10.11
CA ASP A 159 -3.80 -6.40 -11.27
C ASP A 159 -3.44 -5.49 -12.44
N ILE A 160 -4.26 -4.48 -12.73
CA ILE A 160 -3.99 -3.47 -13.78
C ILE A 160 -2.65 -2.76 -13.50
N LEU A 161 -2.38 -2.38 -12.26
CA LEU A 161 -1.10 -1.76 -11.90
C LEU A 161 0.09 -2.69 -12.21
N LEU A 162 0.00 -3.96 -11.84
CA LEU A 162 1.06 -4.91 -12.12
C LEU A 162 1.23 -5.16 -13.64
N GLU A 163 0.11 -5.26 -14.36
CA GLU A 163 0.07 -5.49 -15.80
C GLU A 163 0.67 -4.34 -16.61
N GLU A 164 0.39 -3.09 -16.21
CA GLU A 164 0.80 -1.89 -16.94
C GLU A 164 2.20 -1.37 -16.55
N THR A 165 2.74 -1.78 -15.40
CA THR A 165 4.08 -1.35 -14.97
C THR A 165 5.16 -2.07 -15.77
N LYS A 166 5.99 -1.29 -16.50
CA LYS A 166 7.12 -1.81 -17.28
C LYS A 166 8.40 -1.05 -16.98
N VAL A 167 9.51 -1.77 -16.98
CA VAL A 167 10.84 -1.17 -16.85
C VAL A 167 11.07 -0.15 -17.96
N GLY A 168 11.56 1.02 -17.59
CA GLY A 168 11.82 2.15 -18.50
C GLY A 168 10.67 3.16 -18.61
N MET A 169 9.44 2.80 -18.26
CA MET A 169 8.35 3.78 -18.16
C MET A 169 8.59 4.71 -16.97
N SER A 170 8.25 5.97 -17.10
CA SER A 170 8.19 6.87 -15.92
C SER A 170 6.99 6.51 -15.05
N GLY A 171 7.03 6.87 -13.76
CA GLY A 171 5.88 6.69 -12.87
C GLY A 171 4.61 7.36 -13.41
N ASN A 172 4.76 8.54 -14.04
CA ASN A 172 3.63 9.23 -14.68
C ASN A 172 3.09 8.48 -15.89
N ALA A 173 3.94 7.86 -16.70
CA ALA A 173 3.49 7.04 -17.84
C ALA A 173 2.78 5.76 -17.37
N VAL A 174 3.23 5.15 -16.27
CA VAL A 174 2.51 4.02 -15.63
C VAL A 174 1.15 4.49 -15.11
N LEU A 175 1.10 5.61 -14.38
CA LEU A 175 -0.16 6.17 -13.88
C LEU A 175 -1.17 6.40 -15.00
N GLU A 176 -0.76 7.02 -16.11
CA GLU A 176 -1.62 7.28 -17.26
C GLU A 176 -2.18 5.97 -17.83
N ALA A 177 -1.33 4.96 -18.05
CA ALA A 177 -1.76 3.66 -18.58
C ALA A 177 -2.73 2.95 -17.63
N VAL A 178 -2.42 2.92 -16.34
CA VAL A 178 -3.24 2.28 -15.31
C VAL A 178 -4.61 2.95 -15.17
N LEU A 179 -4.66 4.28 -15.12
CA LEU A 179 -5.94 5.01 -15.02
C LEU A 179 -6.78 4.88 -16.30
N ALA A 180 -6.15 4.83 -17.47
CA ALA A 180 -6.86 4.59 -18.72
C ALA A 180 -7.51 3.19 -18.75
N GLN A 181 -6.80 2.15 -18.33
CA GLN A 181 -7.35 0.80 -18.25
C GLN A 181 -8.42 0.69 -17.14
N MET A 182 -8.19 1.29 -15.99
CA MET A 182 -9.18 1.39 -14.89
C MET A 182 -10.50 1.97 -15.38
N GLN A 183 -10.44 3.09 -16.12
CA GLN A 183 -11.62 3.74 -16.69
C GLN A 183 -12.31 2.88 -17.75
N ALA A 184 -11.52 2.21 -18.63
CA ALA A 184 -12.06 1.31 -19.64
C ALA A 184 -12.83 0.13 -19.05
N GLU A 185 -12.44 -0.33 -17.85
CA GLU A 185 -13.13 -1.39 -17.10
C GLU A 185 -14.25 -0.85 -16.17
N GLY A 186 -14.52 0.47 -16.19
CA GLY A 186 -15.58 1.09 -15.38
C GLY A 186 -15.33 1.01 -13.87
N LEU A 187 -14.06 1.01 -13.46
CA LEU A 187 -13.68 1.15 -12.06
C LEU A 187 -13.64 2.63 -11.68
N ASP A 188 -14.02 2.94 -10.44
CA ASP A 188 -13.94 4.29 -9.85
C ASP A 188 -12.89 4.24 -8.72
N GLY A 189 -11.68 4.68 -9.00
CA GLY A 189 -10.56 4.53 -8.08
C GLY A 189 -9.51 5.62 -8.21
N THR A 190 -8.64 5.64 -7.23
CA THR A 190 -7.42 6.46 -7.18
C THR A 190 -6.25 5.62 -6.69
N MET A 191 -5.03 6.04 -7.01
CA MET A 191 -3.84 5.32 -6.59
C MET A 191 -2.74 6.25 -6.09
N TYR A 192 -1.96 5.72 -5.18
CA TYR A 192 -0.71 6.25 -4.70
C TYR A 192 0.25 5.09 -4.50
N SER A 193 0.99 4.71 -5.53
CA SER A 193 1.96 3.63 -5.41
C SER A 193 3.36 4.21 -5.34
N HIS A 194 4.13 3.76 -4.36
CA HIS A 194 5.44 4.34 -4.07
C HIS A 194 6.53 3.26 -3.91
N PRO A 195 7.80 3.60 -4.22
CA PRO A 195 8.92 2.74 -3.89
C PRO A 195 9.04 2.54 -2.38
N ILE A 196 9.45 1.32 -1.97
CA ILE A 196 9.61 0.94 -0.57
C ILE A 196 10.89 0.12 -0.37
N GLY A 197 11.35 0.00 0.85
CA GLY A 197 12.50 -0.80 1.25
C GLY A 197 13.25 -0.16 2.41
N ASP A 198 14.41 0.47 2.18
CA ASP A 198 15.21 1.14 3.22
C ASP A 198 14.45 2.31 3.87
N HIS A 199 13.49 2.86 3.14
CA HIS A 199 12.54 3.85 3.61
C HIS A 199 11.12 3.41 3.25
N GLY A 200 10.13 3.75 4.07
CA GLY A 200 8.74 3.49 3.80
C GLY A 200 8.28 4.18 2.51
N HIS A 201 8.47 5.51 2.41
CA HIS A 201 8.34 6.25 1.15
C HIS A 201 9.72 6.35 0.49
N GLY A 202 10.12 5.30 -0.23
CA GLY A 202 11.46 5.14 -0.79
C GLY A 202 11.80 6.08 -1.94
N ALA A 203 13.08 6.07 -2.34
CA ALA A 203 13.54 6.74 -3.54
C ALA A 203 13.09 5.99 -4.80
N GLY A 204 12.75 6.74 -5.85
CA GLY A 204 12.33 6.17 -7.15
C GLY A 204 11.08 6.84 -7.69
N PRO A 205 10.50 6.27 -8.77
CA PRO A 205 9.33 6.82 -9.43
C PRO A 205 8.05 6.64 -8.58
N LEU A 206 7.36 7.74 -8.32
CA LEU A 206 6.00 7.71 -7.79
C LEU A 206 5.01 7.43 -8.91
N ILE A 207 3.98 6.65 -8.60
CA ILE A 207 2.86 6.37 -9.49
C ILE A 207 1.60 6.94 -8.82
N GLY A 208 1.28 8.20 -9.13
CA GLY A 208 0.21 8.96 -8.50
C GLY A 208 0.54 9.49 -7.10
N LEU A 209 -0.34 10.32 -6.63
CA LEU A 209 -0.56 10.77 -5.24
C LEU A 209 -2.05 10.98 -5.09
N TRP A 210 -2.60 10.87 -3.89
CA TRP A 210 -4.05 11.01 -3.65
C TRP A 210 -4.67 12.26 -4.25
N ASP A 211 -3.92 13.36 -4.28
CA ASP A 211 -4.30 14.67 -4.83
C ASP A 211 -3.66 15.00 -6.20
N TYR A 212 -2.87 14.07 -6.77
CA TYR A 212 -2.20 14.23 -8.07
C TYR A 212 -2.39 12.99 -8.95
N GLN A 213 -3.61 12.81 -9.47
CA GLN A 213 -3.95 11.72 -10.38
C GLN A 213 -3.65 12.02 -11.85
N GLU A 214 -3.22 13.25 -12.18
CA GLU A 214 -2.82 13.68 -13.52
C GLU A 214 -1.30 13.58 -13.75
N GLY A 215 -0.56 13.17 -12.73
CA GLY A 215 0.90 13.03 -12.75
C GLY A 215 1.59 13.79 -11.61
N VAL A 216 2.74 13.27 -11.19
CA VAL A 216 3.55 13.83 -10.09
C VAL A 216 4.81 14.45 -10.66
N PRO A 217 4.92 15.79 -10.70
CA PRO A 217 6.12 16.45 -11.25
C PRO A 217 7.39 16.03 -10.51
N GLY A 218 8.46 15.77 -11.25
CA GLY A 218 9.76 15.40 -10.72
C GLY A 218 9.87 13.95 -10.29
N ARG A 219 9.18 13.53 -9.21
CA ARG A 219 9.27 12.14 -8.74
C ARG A 219 8.55 11.16 -9.66
N GLY A 220 7.45 11.54 -10.26
CA GLY A 220 6.77 10.73 -11.27
C GLY A 220 7.49 10.65 -12.61
N ASP A 221 8.43 11.55 -12.90
CA ASP A 221 9.22 11.56 -14.15
C ASP A 221 10.39 10.55 -14.12
N VAL A 222 10.71 9.99 -12.96
CA VAL A 222 11.75 8.97 -12.79
C VAL A 222 11.27 7.64 -13.42
N PRO A 223 12.12 6.94 -14.20
CA PRO A 223 11.72 5.66 -14.77
C PRO A 223 11.82 4.51 -13.76
N VAL A 224 10.93 3.55 -13.93
CA VAL A 224 10.94 2.24 -13.27
C VAL A 224 12.21 1.48 -13.72
N ILE A 225 12.93 0.90 -12.78
CA ILE A 225 14.08 0.02 -13.04
C ILE A 225 13.83 -1.37 -12.46
N ALA A 226 14.54 -2.37 -12.98
CA ALA A 226 14.47 -3.72 -12.44
C ALA A 226 15.01 -3.79 -10.99
N ASN A 227 14.54 -4.76 -10.24
CA ASN A 227 14.87 -4.99 -8.84
C ASN A 227 14.45 -3.86 -7.88
N MET A 228 13.37 -3.14 -8.21
CA MET A 228 12.70 -2.24 -7.28
C MET A 228 11.60 -2.95 -6.53
N TRP A 229 11.28 -2.45 -5.34
CA TRP A 229 10.06 -2.80 -4.62
C TRP A 229 9.11 -1.60 -4.57
N TYR A 230 7.83 -1.92 -4.64
CA TYR A 230 6.74 -0.97 -4.54
C TYR A 230 5.76 -1.37 -3.47
N SER A 231 5.24 -0.39 -2.75
CA SER A 231 3.95 -0.50 -2.10
C SER A 231 2.87 -0.13 -3.11
N THR A 232 1.98 -1.08 -3.42
CA THR A 232 0.94 -0.95 -4.44
C THR A 232 -0.35 -0.46 -3.79
N GLU A 233 -0.33 0.79 -3.37
CA GLU A 233 -1.39 1.45 -2.63
C GLU A 233 -2.42 2.05 -3.59
N LEU A 234 -3.69 1.67 -3.41
CA LEU A 234 -4.79 2.15 -4.22
C LEU A 234 -6.14 1.93 -3.54
N GLN A 235 -7.17 2.58 -4.05
CA GLN A 235 -8.53 2.39 -3.58
C GLN A 235 -9.54 2.39 -4.73
N VAL A 236 -10.64 1.65 -4.54
CA VAL A 236 -11.79 1.63 -5.45
C VAL A 236 -13.06 1.85 -4.64
N THR A 237 -13.92 2.73 -5.13
CA THR A 237 -15.25 2.96 -4.56
C THR A 237 -16.29 2.19 -5.36
N THR A 238 -17.15 1.45 -4.69
CA THR A 238 -18.19 0.64 -5.31
C THR A 238 -19.52 0.84 -4.59
N PRO A 239 -20.62 1.18 -5.30
CA PRO A 239 -21.96 1.15 -4.71
C PRO A 239 -22.34 -0.28 -4.30
N VAL A 240 -22.74 -0.47 -3.04
CA VAL A 240 -23.09 -1.78 -2.47
C VAL A 240 -24.61 -1.90 -2.35
N PRO A 241 -25.24 -2.85 -3.06
CA PRO A 241 -26.71 -3.01 -3.05
C PRO A 241 -27.28 -3.25 -1.66
N GLU A 242 -26.62 -4.06 -0.83
CA GLU A 242 -27.05 -4.37 0.54
C GLU A 242 -26.94 -3.16 1.49
N TRP A 243 -26.27 -2.11 1.05
CA TRP A 243 -26.16 -0.82 1.72
C TRP A 243 -27.01 0.26 1.02
N ASP A 244 -28.08 -0.14 0.33
CA ASP A 244 -28.98 0.76 -0.40
C ASP A 244 -28.26 1.61 -1.48
N GLY A 245 -27.18 1.05 -2.06
CA GLY A 245 -26.34 1.73 -3.04
C GLY A 245 -25.33 2.70 -2.44
N GLN A 246 -25.16 2.73 -1.12
CA GLN A 246 -24.10 3.53 -0.48
C GLN A 246 -22.74 3.11 -1.04
N PRO A 247 -21.90 4.08 -1.46
CA PRO A 247 -20.55 3.78 -1.91
C PRO A 247 -19.68 3.27 -0.75
N VAL A 248 -18.99 2.15 -0.98
CA VAL A 248 -18.01 1.58 -0.06
C VAL A 248 -16.63 1.66 -0.70
N ARG A 249 -15.67 2.20 0.04
CA ARG A 249 -14.27 2.28 -0.36
C ARG A 249 -13.54 1.02 0.08
N MET A 250 -12.93 0.33 -0.87
CA MET A 250 -11.96 -0.74 -0.63
C MET A 250 -10.56 -0.20 -0.93
N ALA A 251 -9.76 -0.01 0.11
CA ALA A 251 -8.37 0.42 0.01
C ALA A 251 -7.46 -0.77 0.30
N LEU A 252 -6.55 -1.05 -0.62
CA LEU A 252 -5.64 -2.18 -0.56
C LEU A 252 -4.22 -1.70 -0.79
N GLU A 253 -3.29 -2.31 -0.07
CA GLU A 253 -1.86 -2.07 -0.25
C GLU A 253 -1.07 -3.33 0.04
N GLU A 254 -0.18 -3.67 -0.90
CA GLU A 254 0.71 -4.82 -0.80
C GLU A 254 2.02 -4.55 -1.51
N GLU A 255 3.06 -5.22 -1.08
CA GLU A 255 4.35 -5.06 -1.71
C GLU A 255 4.53 -5.93 -2.94
N ALA A 256 4.96 -5.28 -4.00
CA ALA A 256 5.37 -5.91 -5.25
C ALA A 256 6.85 -5.66 -5.56
N GLU A 257 7.46 -6.56 -6.31
CA GLU A 257 8.80 -6.41 -6.86
C GLU A 257 8.76 -6.29 -8.38
N VAL A 258 9.56 -5.39 -8.93
CA VAL A 258 9.90 -5.39 -10.34
C VAL A 258 11.10 -6.33 -10.50
N THR A 259 10.88 -7.45 -11.13
CA THR A 259 11.88 -8.52 -11.27
C THR A 259 13.00 -8.17 -12.23
N THR A 260 14.04 -9.00 -12.27
CA THR A 260 15.19 -8.79 -13.18
C THR A 260 14.80 -8.86 -14.66
N ASP A 261 13.77 -9.63 -15.00
CA ASP A 261 13.19 -9.75 -16.34
C ASP A 261 12.15 -8.67 -16.67
N GLY A 262 11.89 -7.78 -15.70
CA GLY A 262 11.08 -6.57 -15.90
C GLY A 262 9.58 -6.75 -15.63
N GLU A 263 9.17 -7.89 -15.13
CA GLU A 263 7.80 -8.11 -14.69
C GLU A 263 7.58 -7.59 -13.27
N MET A 264 6.40 -7.04 -12.99
CA MET A 264 5.98 -6.69 -11.64
C MET A 264 5.12 -7.80 -11.04
N ARG A 265 5.45 -8.25 -9.85
CA ARG A 265 4.76 -9.34 -9.16
C ARG A 265 4.76 -9.15 -7.65
N TRP A 266 3.83 -9.79 -6.94
CA TRP A 266 3.78 -9.76 -5.49
C TRP A 266 5.07 -10.31 -4.86
N VAL A 267 5.61 -9.61 -3.88
CA VAL A 267 6.73 -10.10 -3.07
C VAL A 267 6.32 -11.36 -2.31
N LEU A 268 5.17 -11.36 -1.68
CA LEU A 268 4.61 -12.52 -0.98
C LEU A 268 3.26 -12.92 -1.60
N ARG A 269 2.23 -12.15 -1.32
CA ARG A 269 0.84 -12.35 -1.75
C ARG A 269 0.06 -11.07 -1.48
N ARG A 270 -1.16 -10.97 -2.02
CA ARG A 270 -2.13 -9.93 -1.65
C ARG A 270 -3.26 -10.49 -0.81
N GLN A 271 -4.06 -9.61 -0.23
CA GLN A 271 -5.35 -9.96 0.34
C GLN A 271 -6.28 -10.48 -0.77
N THR A 272 -6.89 -11.64 -0.56
CA THR A 272 -7.82 -12.27 -1.53
C THR A 272 -9.27 -12.27 -1.06
N GLU A 273 -9.50 -12.21 0.25
CA GLU A 273 -10.82 -12.25 0.90
C GLU A 273 -10.84 -11.22 2.04
N LEU A 274 -12.02 -10.73 2.40
CA LEU A 274 -12.18 -9.90 3.59
C LEU A 274 -11.84 -10.72 4.84
N HIS A 275 -11.10 -10.14 5.79
CA HIS A 275 -11.03 -10.72 7.13
C HIS A 275 -12.42 -10.68 7.75
N LEU A 276 -12.83 -11.76 8.42
CA LEU A 276 -14.17 -11.86 9.03
C LEU A 276 -14.08 -11.84 10.55
N VAL A 277 -14.69 -10.82 11.16
CA VAL A 277 -14.88 -10.72 12.62
C VAL A 277 -16.28 -11.23 12.95
N ARG A 278 -16.39 -12.17 13.91
CA ARG A 278 -17.64 -12.87 14.27
C ARG A 278 -18.29 -12.31 15.53
#